data_afebe360c338afc42862730581172974
#
_entry.id   afebe360c338afc42862730581172974
#
_cell.length_a   1.000
_cell.length_b   1.000
_cell.length_c   1.000
_cell.angle_alpha   90.00
_cell.angle_beta   90.00
_cell.angle_gamma   90.00
#
_symmetry.space_group_name_H-M   'P 1'
#
loop_
_entity.id
_entity.type
_entity.pdbx_description
1 polymer ?
#
loop_
_entity_poly.entity_id
_entity_poly.type
_entity_poly.pdbx_seq_one_letter_code
_entity_poly.pdbx_strand_id
1 'polypeptide(L)'
;MITAAALRCLHGEMVAFMMAQQRVRSFTLAAKGMPAHELVTSCEPCAMCLGATLWSGVQRVVCGASREDASRLEFEEGPVFPESYRYLEERGLRIARDVLREEARTVLELYRAGGGKIYNG
;
A
#
# COMPACT_ATOMS: atom_id res chain seq x y z
N MET A 1 10.22 -21.21 13.33
CA MET A 1 10.32 -19.75 13.04
C MET A 1 9.19 -19.37 12.07
N ILE A 2 8.40 -18.36 12.44
CA ILE A 2 7.37 -17.83 11.54
C ILE A 2 8.07 -16.86 10.60
N THR A 3 7.97 -17.08 9.30
CA THR A 3 8.51 -16.15 8.30
C THR A 3 7.59 -14.95 8.13
N ALA A 4 8.12 -13.82 7.65
CA ALA A 4 7.34 -12.63 7.36
C ALA A 4 6.13 -12.94 6.45
N ALA A 5 6.29 -13.84 5.48
CA ALA A 5 5.23 -14.27 4.58
C ALA A 5 4.08 -15.01 5.28
N ALA A 6 4.27 -15.47 6.51
CA ALA A 6 3.24 -16.13 7.30
C ALA A 6 2.47 -15.16 8.21
N LEU A 7 2.89 -13.91 8.30
CA LEU A 7 2.27 -12.89 9.14
C LEU A 7 1.33 -12.02 8.29
N ARG A 8 0.03 -12.14 8.51
CA ARG A 8 -1.01 -11.47 7.71
C ARG A 8 -0.89 -9.95 7.65
N CYS A 9 -0.32 -9.33 8.67
CA CYS A 9 -0.19 -7.87 8.75
C CYS A 9 1.11 -7.33 8.14
N LEU A 10 2.03 -8.19 7.70
CA LEU A 10 3.27 -7.75 7.07
C LEU A 10 3.11 -7.61 5.55
N HIS A 11 2.23 -6.72 5.16
CA HIS A 11 2.10 -6.31 3.77
C HIS A 11 3.34 -5.55 3.31
N GLY A 12 3.59 -5.53 2.00
CA GLY A 12 4.75 -4.87 1.42
C GLY A 12 4.86 -3.41 1.81
N GLU A 13 3.74 -2.70 1.83
CA GLU A 13 3.69 -1.29 2.23
C GLU A 13 4.09 -1.11 3.70
N MET A 14 3.60 -1.97 4.60
CA MET A 14 3.94 -1.91 6.01
C MET A 14 5.43 -2.14 6.24
N VAL A 15 5.99 -3.14 5.57
CA VAL A 15 7.43 -3.42 5.64
C VAL A 15 8.24 -2.26 5.08
N ALA A 16 7.80 -1.67 3.97
CA ALA A 16 8.48 -0.52 3.37
C ALA A 16 8.51 0.68 4.33
N PHE A 17 7.40 0.99 4.99
CA PHE A 17 7.35 2.05 6.00
C PHE A 17 8.31 1.79 7.16
N MET A 18 8.28 0.59 7.71
CA MET A 18 9.14 0.21 8.84
C MET A 18 10.63 0.31 8.46
N MET A 19 10.99 -0.21 7.30
CA MET A 19 12.38 -0.15 6.82
C MET A 19 12.84 1.28 6.55
N ALA A 20 11.99 2.09 5.92
CA ALA A 20 12.30 3.48 5.62
C ALA A 20 12.50 4.29 6.91
N GLN A 21 11.59 4.17 7.87
CA GLN A 21 11.68 4.86 9.16
C GLN A 21 12.93 4.44 9.94
N GLN A 22 13.24 3.15 9.92
CA GLN A 22 14.46 2.64 10.55
C GLN A 22 15.70 3.21 9.88
N ARG A 23 15.74 3.26 8.55
CA ARG A 23 16.88 3.79 7.80
C ARG A 23 17.13 5.27 8.08
N VAL A 24 16.09 6.08 8.16
CA VAL A 24 16.22 7.51 8.48
C VAL A 24 16.30 7.77 9.99
N ARG A 25 16.17 6.74 10.81
CA ARG A 25 16.19 6.82 12.28
C ARG A 25 15.16 7.80 12.83
N SER A 26 13.95 7.73 12.29
CA SER A 26 12.83 8.58 12.69
C SER A 26 11.53 7.77 12.71
N PHE A 27 10.65 8.09 13.65
CA PHE A 27 9.31 7.47 13.69
C PHE A 27 8.38 8.00 12.60
N THR A 28 8.80 9.01 11.86
CA THR A 28 8.04 9.59 10.73
C THR A 28 8.97 9.90 9.57
N LEU A 29 8.43 9.83 8.35
CA LEU A 29 9.13 10.21 7.12
C LEU A 29 8.93 11.69 6.77
N ALA A 30 8.32 12.47 7.67
CA ALA A 30 8.05 13.90 7.49
C ALA A 30 8.70 14.77 8.57
N ALA A 31 9.78 14.31 9.19
CA ALA A 31 10.49 15.12 10.17
C ALA A 31 11.08 16.38 9.53
N LYS A 32 11.21 17.44 10.34
CA LYS A 32 11.73 18.73 9.86
C LYS A 32 13.10 18.56 9.19
N GLY A 33 13.24 19.12 8.01
CA GLY A 33 14.47 19.06 7.22
C GLY A 33 14.64 17.76 6.40
N MET A 34 13.70 16.83 6.51
CA MET A 34 13.73 15.59 5.76
C MET A 34 13.17 15.82 4.34
N PRO A 35 13.78 15.21 3.30
CA PRO A 35 13.20 15.28 1.97
C PRO A 35 11.84 14.60 1.91
N ALA A 36 11.00 15.01 0.96
CA ALA A 36 9.71 14.39 0.73
C ALA A 36 9.88 12.91 0.37
N HIS A 37 9.05 12.06 0.97
CA HIS A 37 9.00 10.63 0.68
C HIS A 37 7.68 10.28 -0.01
N GLU A 38 7.72 9.27 -0.86
CA GLU A 38 6.52 8.73 -1.48
C GLU A 38 6.49 7.20 -1.35
N LEU A 39 5.28 6.66 -1.30
CA LEU A 39 5.04 5.22 -1.40
C LEU A 39 4.66 4.91 -2.84
N VAL A 40 5.40 3.99 -3.46
CA VAL A 40 5.04 3.43 -4.77
C VAL A 40 4.65 1.96 -4.53
N THR A 41 3.43 1.61 -4.90
CA THR A 41 2.90 0.26 -4.68
C THR A 41 2.26 -0.27 -5.96
N SER A 42 2.37 -1.56 -6.19
CA SER A 42 1.84 -2.21 -7.39
C SER A 42 0.31 -2.31 -7.39
N CYS A 43 -0.32 -2.19 -6.23
CA CYS A 43 -1.77 -2.23 -6.09
C CYS A 43 -2.22 -1.16 -5.10
N GLU A 44 -3.47 -0.68 -5.23
CA GLU A 44 -4.05 0.21 -4.23
C GLU A 44 -3.93 -0.43 -2.84
N PRO A 45 -3.51 0.34 -1.81
CA PRO A 45 -3.37 -0.19 -0.47
C PRO A 45 -4.70 -0.68 0.12
N CYS A 46 -4.65 -1.77 0.87
CA CYS A 46 -5.78 -2.21 1.69
C CYS A 46 -6.05 -1.21 2.82
N ALA A 47 -7.13 -1.43 3.57
CA ALA A 47 -7.52 -0.53 4.68
C ALA A 47 -6.40 -0.33 5.71
N MET A 48 -5.67 -1.38 6.06
CA MET A 48 -4.56 -1.31 7.01
C MET A 48 -3.42 -0.43 6.48
N CYS A 49 -2.98 -0.69 5.26
CA CYS A 49 -1.86 0.04 4.65
C CYS A 49 -2.23 1.48 4.33
N LEU A 50 -3.46 1.72 3.89
CA LEU A 50 -3.96 3.07 3.65
C LEU A 50 -4.00 3.89 4.94
N GLY A 51 -4.49 3.29 6.03
CA GLY A 51 -4.46 3.92 7.35
C GLY A 51 -3.05 4.21 7.83
N ALA A 52 -2.13 3.26 7.68
CA ALA A 52 -0.73 3.44 8.06
C ALA A 52 -0.06 4.59 7.29
N THR A 53 -0.46 4.82 6.06
CA THR A 53 0.04 5.92 5.23
C THR A 53 -0.13 7.29 5.92
N LEU A 54 -1.25 7.48 6.64
CA LEU A 54 -1.51 8.71 7.36
C LEU A 54 -0.42 9.05 8.38
N TRP A 55 0.09 8.03 9.09
CA TRP A 55 1.10 8.23 10.13
C TRP A 55 2.54 8.04 9.62
N SER A 56 2.72 7.47 8.45
CA SER A 56 4.04 7.19 7.91
C SER A 56 4.86 8.46 7.65
N GLY A 57 4.19 9.54 7.27
CA GLY A 57 4.81 10.79 6.88
C GLY A 57 5.09 10.90 5.39
N VAL A 58 4.73 9.91 4.57
CA VAL A 58 4.83 10.06 3.11
C VAL A 58 3.85 11.14 2.63
N GLN A 59 4.26 11.86 1.59
CA GLN A 59 3.48 12.97 1.06
C GLN A 59 2.71 12.59 -0.21
N ARG A 60 3.05 11.45 -0.79
CA ARG A 60 2.43 10.98 -2.02
C ARG A 60 2.38 9.45 -2.02
N VAL A 61 1.29 8.93 -2.59
CA VAL A 61 1.14 7.50 -2.88
C VAL A 61 0.91 7.34 -4.37
N VAL A 62 1.63 6.42 -4.98
CA VAL A 62 1.47 6.04 -6.39
C VAL A 62 1.06 4.59 -6.43
N CYS A 63 -0.09 4.28 -7.03
CA CYS A 63 -0.65 2.94 -7.09
C CYS A 63 -0.82 2.46 -8.53
N GLY A 64 -0.57 1.18 -8.75
CA GLY A 64 -0.78 0.52 -10.05
C GLY A 64 -2.18 -0.07 -10.19
N ALA A 65 -2.36 -1.36 -9.91
CA ALA A 65 -3.64 -2.04 -9.99
C ALA A 65 -4.66 -1.44 -9.02
N SER A 66 -5.93 -1.47 -9.39
CA SER A 66 -7.00 -0.94 -8.55
C SER A 66 -7.44 -1.95 -7.50
N ARG A 67 -8.18 -1.45 -6.49
CA ARG A 67 -8.83 -2.29 -5.49
C ARG A 67 -9.80 -3.29 -6.15
N GLU A 68 -10.50 -2.87 -7.19
CA GLU A 68 -11.41 -3.74 -7.95
C GLU A 68 -10.66 -4.89 -8.61
N ASP A 69 -9.46 -4.64 -9.12
CA ASP A 69 -8.61 -5.67 -9.71
C ASP A 69 -8.22 -6.73 -8.66
N ALA A 70 -7.85 -6.29 -7.46
CA ALA A 70 -7.53 -7.18 -6.35
C ALA A 70 -8.76 -7.96 -5.87
N SER A 71 -9.90 -7.29 -5.74
CA SER A 71 -11.16 -7.91 -5.30
C SER A 71 -11.65 -9.00 -6.26
N ARG A 72 -11.45 -8.84 -7.55
CA ARG A 72 -11.77 -9.86 -8.56
C ARG A 72 -10.96 -11.15 -8.37
N LEU A 73 -9.81 -11.05 -7.73
CA LEU A 73 -8.97 -12.20 -7.37
C LEU A 73 -9.24 -12.70 -5.96
N GLU A 74 -10.32 -12.24 -5.32
CA GLU A 74 -10.77 -12.64 -3.99
C GLU A 74 -9.92 -12.10 -2.84
N PHE A 75 -9.07 -11.09 -3.06
CA PHE A 75 -8.44 -10.36 -1.98
C PHE A 75 -9.45 -9.47 -1.27
N GLU A 76 -9.50 -9.56 0.05
CA GLU A 76 -10.32 -8.70 0.89
C GLU A 76 -9.50 -7.47 1.32
N GLU A 77 -9.84 -6.33 0.75
CA GLU A 77 -9.08 -5.09 0.99
C GLU A 77 -9.57 -4.31 2.22
N GLY A 78 -10.67 -4.76 2.82
CA GLY A 78 -11.24 -4.12 4.01
C GLY A 78 -12.01 -2.83 3.71
N PRO A 79 -12.32 -2.05 4.78
CA PRO A 79 -13.16 -0.87 4.68
C PRO A 79 -12.41 0.32 4.04
N VAL A 80 -12.33 0.32 2.72
CA VAL A 80 -11.79 1.43 1.92
C VAL A 80 -12.91 1.99 1.07
N PHE A 81 -13.22 3.27 1.25
CA PHE A 81 -14.31 3.98 0.59
C PHE A 81 -13.78 5.24 -0.10
N PRO A 82 -14.55 5.88 -0.99
CA PRO A 82 -14.15 7.16 -1.58
C PRO A 82 -13.83 8.22 -0.52
N GLU A 83 -14.56 8.21 0.60
CA GLU A 83 -14.34 9.11 1.72
C GLU A 83 -12.99 8.88 2.40
N SER A 84 -12.46 7.65 2.37
CA SER A 84 -11.14 7.33 2.92
C SER A 84 -10.04 8.10 2.20
N TYR A 85 -10.11 8.16 0.87
CA TYR A 85 -9.17 8.92 0.05
C TYR A 85 -9.33 10.42 0.27
N ARG A 86 -10.57 10.91 0.30
CA ARG A 86 -10.85 12.33 0.56
C ARG A 86 -10.27 12.77 1.91
N TYR A 87 -10.45 11.96 2.93
CA TYR A 87 -9.91 12.22 4.26
C TYR A 87 -8.39 12.45 4.23
N LEU A 88 -7.67 11.60 3.49
CA LEU A 88 -6.21 11.71 3.37
C LEU A 88 -5.79 12.91 2.51
N GLU A 89 -6.50 13.15 1.41
CA GLU A 89 -6.23 14.28 0.50
C GLU A 89 -6.44 15.63 1.19
N GLU A 90 -7.47 15.76 2.02
CA GLU A 90 -7.72 16.96 2.84
C GLU A 90 -6.58 17.23 3.82
N ARG A 91 -5.79 16.23 4.15
CA ARG A 91 -4.60 16.35 5.00
C ARG A 91 -3.31 16.52 4.22
N GLY A 92 -3.41 16.77 2.93
CA GLY A 92 -2.28 17.10 2.07
C GLY A 92 -1.60 15.91 1.40
N LEU A 93 -2.10 14.68 1.61
CA LEU A 93 -1.58 13.51 0.90
C LEU A 93 -2.02 13.54 -0.56
N ARG A 94 -1.09 13.35 -1.48
CA ARG A 94 -1.39 13.24 -2.91
C ARG A 94 -1.45 11.78 -3.31
N ILE A 95 -2.50 11.39 -4.02
CA ILE A 95 -2.70 9.99 -4.42
C ILE A 95 -2.84 9.93 -5.94
N ALA A 96 -1.89 9.24 -6.60
CA ALA A 96 -1.93 8.95 -8.02
C ALA A 96 -2.32 7.48 -8.21
N ARG A 97 -3.51 7.25 -8.77
CA ARG A 97 -4.05 5.90 -9.00
C ARG A 97 -3.94 5.52 -10.46
N ASP A 98 -4.09 4.24 -10.74
CA ASP A 98 -4.13 3.65 -12.09
C ASP A 98 -2.84 3.88 -12.90
N VAL A 99 -1.70 4.04 -12.21
CA VAL A 99 -0.40 4.21 -12.86
C VAL A 99 0.07 2.83 -13.34
N LEU A 100 0.19 2.66 -14.65
CA LEU A 100 0.50 1.37 -15.30
C LEU A 100 -0.45 0.25 -14.81
N ARG A 101 -1.73 0.56 -14.70
CA ARG A 101 -2.74 -0.34 -14.13
C ARG A 101 -2.80 -1.68 -14.85
N GLU A 102 -2.75 -1.69 -16.19
CA GLU A 102 -2.85 -2.91 -16.98
C GLU A 102 -1.68 -3.86 -16.70
N GLU A 103 -0.46 -3.33 -16.66
CA GLU A 103 0.74 -4.10 -16.35
C GLU A 103 0.69 -4.63 -14.92
N ALA A 104 0.28 -3.81 -13.96
CA ALA A 104 0.15 -4.20 -12.57
C ALA A 104 -0.94 -5.28 -12.38
N ARG A 105 -2.08 -5.14 -13.08
CA ARG A 105 -3.15 -6.15 -13.08
C ARG A 105 -2.64 -7.47 -13.62
N THR A 106 -1.86 -7.45 -14.70
CA THR A 106 -1.27 -8.66 -15.29
C THR A 106 -0.40 -9.40 -14.26
N VAL A 107 0.35 -8.70 -13.44
CA VAL A 107 1.14 -9.31 -12.36
C VAL A 107 0.24 -10.01 -11.35
N LEU A 108 -0.88 -9.41 -10.95
CA LEU A 108 -1.86 -10.05 -10.06
C LEU A 108 -2.45 -11.32 -10.68
N GLU A 109 -2.79 -11.26 -11.96
CA GLU A 109 -3.33 -12.42 -12.69
C GLU A 109 -2.31 -13.55 -12.76
N LEU A 110 -1.04 -13.26 -13.02
CA LEU A 110 0.05 -14.23 -13.03
C LEU A 110 0.23 -14.86 -11.65
N TYR A 111 0.16 -14.09 -10.60
CA TYR A 111 0.22 -14.59 -9.22
C TYR A 111 -0.91 -15.60 -8.96
N ARG A 112 -2.13 -15.27 -9.33
CA ARG A 112 -3.30 -16.15 -9.17
C ARG A 112 -3.15 -17.42 -10.00
N ALA A 113 -2.79 -17.28 -11.28
CA ALA A 113 -2.61 -18.42 -12.20
C ALA A 113 -1.50 -19.37 -11.74
N GLY A 114 -0.47 -18.87 -11.09
CA GLY A 114 0.62 -19.65 -10.51
C GLY A 114 0.29 -20.29 -9.17
N GLY A 115 -0.97 -20.24 -8.71
CA GLY A 115 -1.38 -20.81 -7.43
C GLY A 115 -0.99 -19.97 -6.21
N GLY A 116 -0.76 -18.69 -6.38
CA GLY A 116 -0.43 -17.78 -5.30
C GLY A 116 -1.50 -17.75 -4.21
N LYS A 117 -1.07 -17.68 -2.96
CA LYS A 117 -1.96 -17.68 -1.81
C LYS A 117 -2.71 -16.36 -1.69
N ILE A 118 -4.03 -16.44 -1.52
CA ILE A 118 -4.86 -15.28 -1.16
C ILE A 118 -4.87 -15.18 0.37
N TYR A 119 -3.96 -14.36 0.91
CA TYR A 119 -3.67 -14.31 2.35
C TYR A 119 -4.62 -13.42 3.15
N ASN A 120 -5.47 -12.64 2.48
CA ASN A 120 -6.47 -11.77 3.09
C ASN A 120 -7.86 -11.94 2.44
N GLY A 121 -8.09 -13.13 1.90
CA GLY A 121 -9.40 -13.49 1.33
C GLY A 121 -10.40 -13.98 2.36
#